data_b96c7b09e5741bfb87a98a03b4e19c82
#
_entry.id   b96c7b09e5741bfb87a98a03b4e19c82
#
_cell.length_a   1.000
_cell.length_b   1.000
_cell.length_c   1.000
_cell.angle_alpha   90.00
_cell.angle_beta   90.00
_cell.angle_gamma   90.00
#
_symmetry.space_group_name_H-M   'P 1'
#
loop_
_entity.id
_entity.type
_entity.pdbx_description
1 polymer ?
#
loop_
_entity_poly.entity_id
_entity_poly.type
_entity_poly.pdbx_seq_one_letter_code
_entity_poly.pdbx_strand_id
1 'polypeptide(L)'
;VATVEDGEETDDTLDGEAVPEGDTEGEATAEEEKERVIVGYHHVKIFRSDLQAVCDSLVSFSRDTTIHLHKDPVMWNGDNQIKSDRTVVYIKDEVIDHAVFTGGEEHGNPVMSAELDADHYNQITGKTIEALFRDNEIYRTNVVGNAQTYYYMQDEETGAYQGFLVMECADITFIISGQEIEEIIFRGDPVYAIYPMNLIPEAQPQRLPNFVWEGDRRPTKREVFDRRIKASRRVEYEAI
;
A
#
# COMPACT_ATOMS: atom_id res chain seq x y z
N VAL A 1 -0.87 -8.24 27.72
CA VAL A 1 -1.25 -9.39 28.57
C VAL A 1 -2.33 -8.89 29.50
N ALA A 2 -3.57 -9.25 29.28
CA ALA A 2 -4.68 -9.11 30.23
C ALA A 2 -5.37 -10.47 30.27
N THR A 3 -5.30 -11.09 31.42
CA THR A 3 -5.97 -12.32 31.78
C THR A 3 -7.39 -12.04 32.21
N VAL A 4 -8.32 -12.86 31.74
CA VAL A 4 -9.72 -12.93 32.19
C VAL A 4 -9.79 -14.02 33.23
N GLU A 5 -10.36 -13.74 34.40
CA GLU A 5 -10.76 -14.74 35.37
C GLU A 5 -12.29 -14.80 35.48
N ASP A 6 -12.78 -16.04 35.39
CA ASP A 6 -14.16 -16.45 35.61
C ASP A 6 -14.52 -16.37 37.13
N GLY A 7 -15.78 -16.07 37.42
CA GLY A 7 -16.33 -16.15 38.78
C GLY A 7 -17.82 -16.44 38.76
N GLU A 8 -18.14 -17.59 39.31
CA GLU A 8 -19.38 -18.36 39.36
C GLU A 8 -20.59 -17.67 39.98
N GLU A 9 -21.74 -18.26 39.64
CA GLU A 9 -23.13 -18.11 40.09
C GLU A 9 -23.36 -18.08 41.59
N THR A 10 -24.37 -17.33 42.02
CA THR A 10 -25.32 -17.80 43.05
C THR A 10 -26.71 -17.28 42.77
N ASP A 11 -27.61 -18.27 42.66
CA ASP A 11 -29.08 -18.25 42.67
C ASP A 11 -29.61 -17.72 44.02
N ASP A 12 -30.57 -16.81 44.00
CA ASP A 12 -31.63 -16.80 45.05
C ASP A 12 -32.92 -16.11 44.57
N THR A 13 -33.97 -16.88 44.57
CA THR A 13 -35.34 -16.55 44.28
C THR A 13 -35.97 -15.74 45.42
N LEU A 14 -36.89 -14.80 45.16
CA LEU A 14 -38.21 -14.63 45.80
C LEU A 14 -39.03 -13.46 45.23
N ASP A 15 -40.15 -13.85 44.66
CA ASP A 15 -41.53 -13.34 44.68
C ASP A 15 -41.82 -11.85 44.96
N GLY A 16 -42.66 -11.30 44.07
CA GLY A 16 -43.76 -10.46 44.52
C GLY A 16 -43.99 -9.11 43.83
N GLU A 17 -45.10 -9.08 43.11
CA GLU A 17 -46.01 -7.96 42.84
C GLU A 17 -45.82 -7.06 41.60
N ALA A 18 -46.90 -6.99 40.87
CA ALA A 18 -47.13 -6.35 39.61
C ALA A 18 -47.57 -4.87 39.72
N VAL A 19 -47.42 -4.16 38.56
CA VAL A 19 -48.14 -3.01 37.97
C VAL A 19 -47.62 -1.60 38.31
N PRO A 20 -47.67 -0.61 37.35
CA PRO A 20 -48.17 -0.57 36.01
C PRO A 20 -47.23 0.00 34.93
N GLU A 21 -47.72 -0.13 33.70
CA GLU A 21 -47.22 0.42 32.46
C GLU A 21 -46.89 1.92 32.53
N GLY A 22 -45.69 2.25 32.12
CA GLY A 22 -45.28 3.58 31.76
C GLY A 22 -44.44 3.47 30.52
N ASP A 23 -45.07 3.82 29.38
CA ASP A 23 -44.37 4.05 28.10
C ASP A 23 -43.27 5.08 28.29
N THR A 24 -42.06 4.63 28.37
CA THR A 24 -40.89 5.47 28.08
C THR A 24 -40.23 4.90 26.85
N GLU A 25 -40.54 5.52 25.71
CA GLU A 25 -39.71 5.44 24.50
C GLU A 25 -38.28 5.74 24.94
N GLY A 26 -37.49 4.70 25.09
CA GLY A 26 -36.05 4.80 25.24
C GLY A 26 -35.52 5.25 23.87
N GLU A 27 -35.26 6.55 23.74
CA GLU A 27 -34.32 7.05 22.74
C GLU A 27 -33.04 6.25 22.91
N ALA A 28 -32.82 5.31 22.01
CA ALA A 28 -31.51 4.71 21.79
C ALA A 28 -30.60 5.86 21.32
N THR A 29 -29.92 6.48 22.28
CA THR A 29 -28.78 7.34 21.94
C THR A 29 -27.80 6.48 21.18
N ALA A 30 -27.77 6.62 19.87
CA ALA A 30 -26.69 6.14 19.04
C ALA A 30 -25.42 6.76 19.65
N GLU A 31 -24.61 5.93 20.30
CA GLU A 31 -23.26 6.35 20.69
C GLU A 31 -22.57 6.74 19.41
N GLU A 32 -22.31 8.03 19.22
CA GLU A 32 -21.48 8.52 18.14
C GLU A 32 -20.11 7.85 18.31
N GLU A 33 -19.81 6.87 17.47
CA GLU A 33 -18.50 6.24 17.42
C GLU A 33 -17.47 7.34 17.18
N LYS A 34 -16.68 7.65 18.20
CA LYS A 34 -15.63 8.66 18.11
C LYS A 34 -14.60 8.25 17.09
N GLU A 35 -14.44 9.05 16.06
CA GLU A 35 -13.38 8.85 15.08
C GLU A 35 -12.00 8.86 15.76
N ARG A 36 -11.20 7.86 15.46
CA ARG A 36 -9.81 7.79 15.90
C ARG A 36 -8.93 8.18 14.72
N VAL A 37 -8.08 9.19 14.94
CA VAL A 37 -7.09 9.63 13.96
C VAL A 37 -5.71 9.31 14.52
N ILE A 38 -4.92 8.58 13.73
CA ILE A 38 -3.50 8.30 14.04
C ILE A 38 -2.66 9.14 13.10
N VAL A 39 -1.74 9.90 13.66
CA VAL A 39 -0.84 10.77 12.87
C VAL A 39 0.61 10.42 13.20
N GLY A 40 1.41 10.19 12.18
CA GLY A 40 2.85 10.00 12.26
C GLY A 40 3.58 11.09 11.49
N TYR A 41 4.66 11.63 12.04
CA TYR A 41 5.49 12.64 11.39
C TYR A 41 6.97 12.29 11.46
N HIS A 42 7.68 12.69 10.41
CA HIS A 42 9.14 12.60 10.26
C HIS A 42 9.69 11.17 10.22
N HIS A 43 9.99 10.72 9.02
CA HIS A 43 10.59 9.41 8.75
C HIS A 43 9.77 8.23 9.28
N VAL A 44 8.49 8.20 8.91
CA VAL A 44 7.59 7.10 9.24
C VAL A 44 8.09 5.82 8.58
N LYS A 45 8.17 4.74 9.34
CA LYS A 45 8.52 3.41 8.88
C LYS A 45 7.41 2.44 9.27
N ILE A 46 6.89 1.70 8.30
CA ILE A 46 5.86 0.67 8.48
C ILE A 46 6.49 -0.68 8.14
N PHE A 47 6.28 -1.65 9.00
CA PHE A 47 6.75 -3.01 8.75
C PHE A 47 5.66 -4.03 9.06
N ARG A 48 5.35 -4.83 8.05
CA ARG A 48 4.63 -6.10 8.11
C ARG A 48 5.46 -7.11 7.29
N SER A 49 5.34 -8.41 7.54
CA SER A 49 6.18 -9.43 6.86
C SER A 49 6.07 -9.39 5.34
N ASP A 50 4.89 -9.10 4.84
CA ASP A 50 4.51 -9.09 3.43
C ASP A 50 4.47 -7.67 2.82
N LEU A 51 4.49 -6.62 3.66
CA LEU A 51 4.42 -5.24 3.20
C LEU A 51 5.27 -4.34 4.09
N GLN A 52 6.08 -3.50 3.46
CA GLN A 52 6.86 -2.46 4.13
C GLN A 52 6.58 -1.12 3.44
N ALA A 53 6.67 -0.03 4.20
CA ALA A 53 6.58 1.30 3.62
C ALA A 53 7.40 2.33 4.41
N VAL A 54 7.80 3.38 3.73
CA VAL A 54 8.38 4.60 4.32
C VAL A 54 7.68 5.82 3.76
N CYS A 55 7.59 6.87 4.55
CA CYS A 55 7.12 8.19 4.11
C CYS A 55 7.58 9.25 5.12
N ASP A 56 7.42 10.53 4.80
CA ASP A 56 7.65 11.59 5.80
C ASP A 56 6.51 11.64 6.81
N SER A 57 5.26 11.60 6.35
CA SER A 57 4.09 11.71 7.22
C SER A 57 2.98 10.73 6.84
N LEU A 58 2.23 10.31 7.88
CA LEU A 58 1.13 9.38 7.79
C LEU A 58 -0.08 9.92 8.55
N VAL A 59 -1.26 9.77 7.98
CA VAL A 59 -2.53 9.99 8.68
C VAL A 59 -3.43 8.77 8.44
N SER A 60 -3.96 8.19 9.52
CA SER A 60 -4.93 7.09 9.46
C SER A 60 -6.24 7.53 10.08
N PHE A 61 -7.34 7.27 9.38
CA PHE A 61 -8.71 7.58 9.79
C PHE A 61 -9.45 6.28 10.05
N SER A 62 -9.97 6.10 11.28
CA SER A 62 -10.72 4.88 11.64
C SER A 62 -12.09 4.81 10.99
N ARG A 63 -12.74 5.96 10.74
CA ARG A 63 -14.07 6.03 10.12
C ARG A 63 -14.04 5.51 8.68
N ASP A 64 -13.08 6.00 7.89
CA ASP A 64 -12.99 5.68 6.47
C ASP A 64 -12.11 4.46 6.21
N THR A 65 -11.56 3.87 7.28
CA THR A 65 -10.61 2.75 7.21
C THR A 65 -9.47 2.97 6.21
N THR A 66 -8.95 4.21 6.18
CA THR A 66 -7.89 4.62 5.25
C THR A 66 -6.60 5.00 5.96
N ILE A 67 -5.48 4.78 5.26
CA ILE A 67 -4.16 5.25 5.66
C ILE A 67 -3.59 6.08 4.51
N HIS A 68 -3.29 7.33 4.80
CA HIS A 68 -2.69 8.26 3.84
C HIS A 68 -1.21 8.42 4.13
N LEU A 69 -0.38 8.14 3.15
CA LEU A 69 1.06 8.35 3.18
C LEU A 69 1.40 9.55 2.31
N HIS A 70 2.18 10.48 2.86
CA HIS A 70 2.51 11.74 2.20
C HIS A 70 4.02 11.98 2.18
N LYS A 71 4.46 12.73 1.18
CA LYS A 71 5.83 13.14 0.93
C LYS A 71 6.78 11.96 0.77
N ASP A 72 7.03 11.64 -0.47
CA ASP A 72 7.95 10.61 -0.92
C ASP A 72 7.65 9.21 -0.33
N PRO A 73 6.35 8.75 -0.35
CA PRO A 73 6.05 7.40 0.07
C PRO A 73 6.63 6.37 -0.89
N VAL A 74 7.26 5.36 -0.31
CA VAL A 74 7.71 4.16 -1.01
C VAL A 74 7.13 2.96 -0.30
N MET A 75 6.51 2.06 -1.05
CA MET A 75 5.91 0.82 -0.55
C MET A 75 6.55 -0.38 -1.24
N TRP A 76 6.81 -1.43 -0.48
CA TRP A 76 7.31 -2.72 -0.98
C TRP A 76 6.35 -3.85 -0.64
N ASN A 77 6.05 -4.68 -1.64
CA ASN A 77 5.31 -5.94 -1.48
C ASN A 77 6.03 -7.02 -2.29
N GLY A 78 6.58 -8.04 -1.61
CA GLY A 78 7.50 -8.97 -2.27
C GLY A 78 8.70 -8.26 -2.88
N ASP A 79 8.97 -8.51 -4.15
CA ASP A 79 10.07 -7.91 -4.92
C ASP A 79 9.66 -6.61 -5.63
N ASN A 80 8.40 -6.21 -5.46
CA ASN A 80 7.89 -5.00 -6.07
C ASN A 80 8.09 -3.80 -5.15
N GLN A 81 8.49 -2.67 -5.75
CA GLN A 81 8.54 -1.35 -5.15
C GLN A 81 7.58 -0.43 -5.87
N ILE A 82 6.81 0.38 -5.14
CA ILE A 82 5.98 1.44 -5.72
C ILE A 82 6.36 2.75 -5.05
N LYS A 83 6.81 3.70 -5.84
CA LYS A 83 7.14 5.07 -5.43
C LYS A 83 6.10 6.03 -5.98
N SER A 84 5.68 7.02 -5.17
CA SER A 84 4.67 8.02 -5.53
C SER A 84 4.86 9.31 -4.73
N ASP A 85 4.08 10.36 -4.99
CA ASP A 85 4.01 11.54 -4.13
C ASP A 85 2.97 11.38 -3.01
N ARG A 86 1.94 10.60 -3.27
CA ARG A 86 0.89 10.28 -2.32
C ARG A 86 0.41 8.85 -2.50
N THR A 87 0.25 8.16 -1.39
CA THR A 87 -0.38 6.82 -1.36
C THR A 87 -1.57 6.84 -0.41
N VAL A 88 -2.68 6.26 -0.83
CA VAL A 88 -3.84 6.00 0.02
C VAL A 88 -4.08 4.49 0.06
N VAL A 89 -4.02 3.92 1.25
CA VAL A 89 -4.30 2.50 1.49
C VAL A 89 -5.69 2.37 2.09
N TYR A 90 -6.50 1.52 1.52
CA TYR A 90 -7.86 1.21 1.96
C TYR A 90 -7.87 -0.13 2.68
N ILE A 91 -8.44 -0.13 3.88
CA ILE A 91 -8.55 -1.30 4.75
C ILE A 91 -10.00 -1.78 4.74
N LYS A 92 -10.20 -3.08 4.56
CA LYS A 92 -11.49 -3.73 4.68
C LYS A 92 -11.31 -5.02 5.48
N ASP A 93 -12.17 -5.23 6.46
CA ASP A 93 -12.11 -6.43 7.34
C ASP A 93 -10.70 -6.66 7.92
N GLU A 94 -10.04 -5.57 8.37
CA GLU A 94 -8.70 -5.54 8.97
C GLU A 94 -7.53 -5.94 8.02
N VAL A 95 -7.82 -6.14 6.74
CA VAL A 95 -6.80 -6.42 5.70
C VAL A 95 -6.76 -5.30 4.66
N ILE A 96 -5.66 -5.21 3.92
CA ILE A 96 -5.56 -4.26 2.81
C ILE A 96 -6.43 -4.77 1.67
N ASP A 97 -7.39 -3.94 1.25
CA ASP A 97 -8.25 -4.19 0.08
C ASP A 97 -7.56 -3.69 -1.19
N HIS A 98 -7.19 -2.43 -1.21
CA HIS A 98 -6.44 -1.84 -2.31
C HIS A 98 -5.60 -0.65 -1.85
N ALA A 99 -4.65 -0.25 -2.69
CA ALA A 99 -3.87 0.96 -2.49
C ALA A 99 -3.81 1.76 -3.79
N VAL A 100 -3.95 3.09 -3.66
CA VAL A 100 -3.93 4.03 -4.80
C VAL A 100 -2.70 4.92 -4.66
N PHE A 101 -1.90 4.93 -5.73
CA PHE A 101 -0.66 5.69 -5.83
C PHE A 101 -0.85 6.79 -6.86
N THR A 102 -0.59 8.03 -6.46
CA THR A 102 -0.71 9.19 -7.34
C THR A 102 0.57 9.99 -7.35
N GLY A 103 0.88 10.54 -8.52
CA GLY A 103 1.98 11.46 -8.69
C GLY A 103 1.63 12.88 -8.25
N GLY A 104 2.61 13.75 -8.34
CA GLY A 104 2.50 15.16 -8.02
C GLY A 104 3.55 15.98 -8.76
N GLU A 105 3.78 17.20 -8.27
CA GLU A 105 4.74 18.11 -8.89
C GLU A 105 6.19 17.76 -8.56
N GLU A 106 6.42 17.05 -7.44
CA GLU A 106 7.77 16.80 -6.92
C GLU A 106 8.46 15.63 -7.64
N HIS A 107 7.76 14.49 -7.81
CA HIS A 107 8.34 13.28 -8.41
C HIS A 107 7.64 12.83 -9.69
N GLY A 108 6.61 13.56 -10.13
CA GLY A 108 5.82 13.23 -11.33
C GLY A 108 4.93 12.00 -11.12
N ASN A 109 4.77 11.18 -12.16
CA ASN A 109 3.90 10.01 -12.10
C ASN A 109 4.46 8.92 -11.17
N PRO A 110 3.59 8.13 -10.51
CA PRO A 110 4.03 6.99 -9.72
C PRO A 110 4.72 5.94 -10.60
N VAL A 111 5.73 5.26 -10.02
CA VAL A 111 6.45 4.17 -10.69
C VAL A 111 6.38 2.92 -9.82
N MET A 112 5.87 1.84 -10.39
CA MET A 112 6.01 0.49 -9.85
C MET A 112 7.18 -0.19 -10.55
N SER A 113 8.02 -0.86 -9.80
CA SER A 113 9.19 -1.55 -10.32
C SER A 113 9.45 -2.86 -9.61
N ALA A 114 9.99 -3.84 -10.34
CA ALA A 114 10.48 -5.10 -9.81
C ALA A 114 11.96 -5.25 -10.18
N GLU A 115 12.80 -5.55 -9.20
CA GLU A 115 14.21 -5.83 -9.41
C GLU A 115 14.37 -7.25 -9.98
N LEU A 116 15.06 -7.36 -11.10
CA LEU A 116 15.41 -8.65 -11.70
C LEU A 116 16.86 -9.01 -11.37
N ASP A 117 17.74 -8.03 -11.42
CA ASP A 117 19.13 -8.07 -10.98
C ASP A 117 19.62 -6.62 -10.73
N ALA A 118 20.91 -6.45 -10.43
CA ALA A 118 21.49 -5.14 -10.10
C ALA A 118 21.31 -4.06 -11.20
N ASP A 119 21.14 -4.46 -12.46
CA ASP A 119 21.09 -3.56 -13.62
C ASP A 119 19.70 -3.51 -14.28
N HIS A 120 18.90 -4.57 -14.13
CA HIS A 120 17.63 -4.73 -14.84
C HIS A 120 16.43 -4.67 -13.90
N TYR A 121 15.45 -3.85 -14.29
CA TYR A 121 14.21 -3.61 -13.54
C TYR A 121 13.03 -3.61 -14.52
N ASN A 122 12.00 -4.39 -14.21
CA ASN A 122 10.70 -4.18 -14.83
C ASN A 122 10.07 -2.94 -14.23
N GLN A 123 9.51 -2.07 -15.07
CA GLN A 123 9.04 -0.75 -14.65
C GLN A 123 7.72 -0.42 -15.32
N ILE A 124 6.80 0.17 -14.55
CA ILE A 124 5.50 0.58 -15.02
C ILE A 124 5.18 1.94 -14.42
N THR A 125 4.63 2.85 -15.22
CA THR A 125 4.18 4.17 -14.79
C THR A 125 2.88 4.57 -15.47
N GLY A 126 2.14 5.47 -14.85
CA GLY A 126 0.92 6.10 -15.36
C GLY A 126 0.52 7.22 -14.41
N LYS A 127 -0.54 7.98 -14.71
CA LYS A 127 -1.01 9.06 -13.83
C LYS A 127 -1.43 8.52 -12.45
N THR A 128 -2.01 7.32 -12.44
CA THR A 128 -2.44 6.63 -11.22
C THR A 128 -2.11 5.15 -11.35
N ILE A 129 -1.60 4.56 -10.29
CA ILE A 129 -1.46 3.12 -10.13
C ILE A 129 -2.39 2.69 -8.98
N GLU A 130 -3.20 1.67 -9.20
CA GLU A 130 -4.04 1.04 -8.20
C GLU A 130 -3.63 -0.43 -8.06
N ALA A 131 -3.19 -0.82 -6.87
CA ALA A 131 -2.86 -2.20 -6.56
C ALA A 131 -3.97 -2.80 -5.69
N LEU A 132 -4.59 -3.89 -6.14
CA LEU A 132 -5.64 -4.62 -5.43
C LEU A 132 -5.05 -5.86 -4.77
N PHE A 133 -5.42 -6.09 -3.52
CA PHE A 133 -4.86 -7.16 -2.69
C PHE A 133 -5.89 -8.24 -2.41
N ARG A 134 -5.42 -9.48 -2.35
CA ARG A 134 -6.14 -10.64 -1.84
C ARG A 134 -5.15 -11.49 -1.04
N ASP A 135 -5.53 -11.89 0.15
CA ASP A 135 -4.65 -12.65 1.06
C ASP A 135 -3.28 -11.97 1.29
N ASN A 136 -3.28 -10.60 1.28
CA ASN A 136 -2.11 -9.74 1.41
C ASN A 136 -1.13 -9.75 0.23
N GLU A 137 -1.48 -10.37 -0.88
CA GLU A 137 -0.72 -10.36 -2.13
C GLU A 137 -1.42 -9.52 -3.19
N ILE A 138 -0.66 -8.84 -4.03
CA ILE A 138 -1.21 -8.11 -5.16
C ILE A 138 -1.69 -9.13 -6.19
N TYR A 139 -3.01 -9.16 -6.47
CA TYR A 139 -3.57 -10.00 -7.51
C TYR A 139 -3.92 -9.23 -8.79
N ARG A 140 -4.00 -7.91 -8.70
CA ARG A 140 -4.30 -7.05 -9.85
C ARG A 140 -3.67 -5.68 -9.67
N THR A 141 -3.09 -5.15 -10.74
CA THR A 141 -2.60 -3.78 -10.80
C THR A 141 -3.23 -3.07 -11.99
N ASN A 142 -3.89 -1.95 -11.75
CA ASN A 142 -4.43 -1.06 -12.79
C ASN A 142 -3.52 0.16 -12.89
N VAL A 143 -3.02 0.44 -14.08
CA VAL A 143 -2.24 1.64 -14.40
C VAL A 143 -3.09 2.48 -15.32
N VAL A 144 -3.45 3.68 -14.89
CA VAL A 144 -4.42 4.53 -15.59
C VAL A 144 -3.76 5.83 -16.02
N GLY A 145 -3.97 6.17 -17.26
CA GLY A 145 -3.60 7.44 -17.88
C GLY A 145 -2.14 7.53 -18.34
N ASN A 146 -1.92 7.50 -19.65
CA ASN A 146 -0.60 7.53 -20.29
C ASN A 146 0.33 6.46 -19.70
N ALA A 147 -0.18 5.24 -19.65
CA ALA A 147 0.55 4.11 -19.10
C ALA A 147 1.75 3.76 -19.98
N GLN A 148 2.90 3.56 -19.35
CA GLN A 148 4.14 3.12 -19.99
C GLN A 148 4.69 1.91 -19.23
N THR A 149 5.27 0.94 -19.95
CA THR A 149 5.98 -0.17 -19.34
C THR A 149 7.31 -0.43 -20.06
N TYR A 150 8.33 -0.71 -19.24
CA TYR A 150 9.64 -1.21 -19.66
C TYR A 150 9.79 -2.59 -19.03
N TYR A 151 9.86 -3.62 -19.89
CA TYR A 151 9.79 -5.00 -19.44
C TYR A 151 10.87 -5.84 -20.11
N TYR A 152 11.66 -6.54 -19.29
CA TYR A 152 12.64 -7.51 -19.73
C TYR A 152 12.00 -8.89 -19.84
N MET A 153 11.87 -9.38 -21.05
CA MET A 153 11.37 -10.72 -21.31
C MET A 153 12.45 -11.74 -20.97
N GLN A 154 12.14 -12.66 -20.10
CA GLN A 154 13.02 -13.75 -19.69
C GLN A 154 12.51 -15.08 -20.24
N ASP A 155 13.44 -15.98 -20.50
CA ASP A 155 13.15 -17.36 -20.79
C ASP A 155 12.79 -18.08 -19.49
N GLU A 156 11.65 -18.76 -19.46
CA GLU A 156 11.12 -19.40 -18.24
C GLU A 156 12.02 -20.55 -17.73
N GLU A 157 12.74 -21.25 -18.63
CA GLU A 157 13.58 -22.37 -18.24
C GLU A 157 14.98 -21.96 -17.78
N THR A 158 15.55 -20.95 -18.44
CA THR A 158 16.95 -20.56 -18.22
C THR A 158 17.11 -19.26 -17.45
N GLY A 159 16.05 -18.45 -17.33
CA GLY A 159 16.09 -17.08 -16.79
C GLY A 159 16.86 -16.09 -17.68
N ALA A 160 17.30 -16.50 -18.86
CA ALA A 160 18.06 -15.64 -19.75
C ALA A 160 17.18 -14.55 -20.38
N TYR A 161 17.70 -13.33 -20.44
CA TYR A 161 17.01 -12.21 -21.08
C TYR A 161 16.94 -12.42 -22.60
N GLN A 162 15.72 -12.50 -23.13
CA GLN A 162 15.44 -12.65 -24.56
C GLN A 162 15.25 -11.31 -25.27
N GLY A 163 14.71 -10.33 -24.59
CA GLY A 163 14.42 -9.04 -25.18
C GLY A 163 13.94 -8.00 -24.18
N PHE A 164 13.86 -6.77 -24.66
CA PHE A 164 13.39 -5.61 -23.93
C PHE A 164 12.17 -5.01 -24.64
N LEU A 165 11.03 -5.00 -23.95
CA LEU A 165 9.78 -4.43 -24.41
C LEU A 165 9.63 -3.01 -23.86
N VAL A 166 9.37 -2.07 -24.75
CA VAL A 166 8.91 -0.73 -24.43
C VAL A 166 7.48 -0.59 -24.96
N MET A 167 6.56 -0.16 -24.13
CA MET A 167 5.16 0.00 -24.53
C MET A 167 4.55 1.25 -23.91
N GLU A 168 3.68 1.89 -24.67
CA GLU A 168 2.87 3.03 -24.26
C GLU A 168 1.42 2.82 -24.71
N CYS A 169 0.47 3.13 -23.83
CA CYS A 169 -0.97 3.07 -24.14
C CYS A 169 -1.76 3.99 -23.18
N ALA A 170 -3.09 4.01 -23.30
CA ALA A 170 -3.89 4.78 -22.35
C ALA A 170 -3.85 4.16 -20.96
N ASP A 171 -4.17 2.84 -20.85
CA ASP A 171 -4.23 2.13 -19.58
C ASP A 171 -3.67 0.72 -19.73
N ILE A 172 -3.11 0.17 -18.63
CA ILE A 172 -2.65 -1.21 -18.54
C ILE A 172 -3.28 -1.86 -17.29
N THR A 173 -3.72 -3.10 -17.43
CA THR A 173 -4.11 -3.93 -16.30
C THR A 173 -3.24 -5.19 -16.27
N PHE A 174 -2.64 -5.47 -15.14
CA PHE A 174 -1.92 -6.71 -14.86
C PHE A 174 -2.79 -7.60 -13.97
N ILE A 175 -2.95 -8.85 -14.35
CA ILE A 175 -3.51 -9.91 -13.51
C ILE A 175 -2.34 -10.77 -13.03
N ILE A 176 -2.28 -10.97 -11.72
CA ILE A 176 -1.14 -11.59 -11.04
C ILE A 176 -1.65 -12.77 -10.20
N SER A 177 -0.96 -13.89 -10.26
CA SER A 177 -1.23 -15.07 -9.44
C SER A 177 0.10 -15.67 -8.97
N GLY A 178 0.22 -15.93 -7.66
CA GLY A 178 1.44 -16.49 -7.09
C GLY A 178 2.71 -15.66 -7.36
N GLN A 179 2.59 -14.32 -7.44
CA GLN A 179 3.64 -13.36 -7.79
C GLN A 179 4.08 -13.38 -9.27
N GLU A 180 3.44 -14.20 -10.12
CA GLU A 180 3.66 -14.22 -11.55
C GLU A 180 2.57 -13.49 -12.31
N ILE A 181 2.92 -12.85 -13.43
CA ILE A 181 1.95 -12.17 -14.30
C ILE A 181 1.28 -13.21 -15.17
N GLU A 182 -0.04 -13.43 -14.97
CA GLU A 182 -0.84 -14.33 -15.79
C GLU A 182 -1.34 -13.65 -17.08
N GLU A 183 -1.74 -12.37 -16.97
CA GLU A 183 -2.33 -11.65 -18.10
C GLU A 183 -1.99 -10.17 -18.03
N ILE A 184 -1.75 -9.57 -19.19
CA ILE A 184 -1.59 -8.12 -19.36
C ILE A 184 -2.61 -7.63 -20.36
N ILE A 185 -3.48 -6.70 -19.94
CA ILE A 185 -4.52 -6.12 -20.78
C ILE A 185 -4.16 -4.67 -21.07
N PHE A 186 -3.97 -4.37 -22.36
CA PHE A 186 -3.70 -3.02 -22.86
C PHE A 186 -4.97 -2.37 -23.40
N ARG A 187 -5.17 -1.09 -23.10
CA ARG A 187 -6.31 -0.31 -23.61
C ARG A 187 -5.84 1.00 -24.22
N GLY A 188 -6.49 1.40 -25.32
CA GLY A 188 -6.25 2.66 -26.00
C GLY A 188 -4.96 2.66 -26.82
N ASP A 189 -5.05 2.12 -28.04
CA ASP A 189 -4.04 2.19 -29.11
C ASP A 189 -2.59 1.96 -28.66
N PRO A 190 -2.24 0.73 -28.23
CA PRO A 190 -0.90 0.44 -27.73
C PRO A 190 0.16 0.60 -28.82
N VAL A 191 1.19 1.38 -28.51
CA VAL A 191 2.40 1.51 -29.31
C VAL A 191 3.53 0.80 -28.60
N TYR A 192 4.22 -0.11 -29.28
CA TYR A 192 5.28 -0.87 -28.64
C TYR A 192 6.47 -1.12 -29.56
N ALA A 193 7.61 -1.35 -28.95
CA ALA A 193 8.82 -1.84 -29.60
C ALA A 193 9.44 -2.96 -28.76
N ILE A 194 9.90 -4.01 -29.44
CA ILE A 194 10.63 -5.11 -28.81
C ILE A 194 12.04 -5.14 -29.39
N TYR A 195 13.03 -5.06 -28.54
CA TYR A 195 14.42 -5.08 -28.91
C TYR A 195 15.06 -6.39 -28.41
N PRO A 196 15.71 -7.18 -29.25
CA PRO A 196 16.63 -8.22 -28.77
C PRO A 196 17.68 -7.58 -27.86
N MET A 197 18.12 -8.24 -26.79
CA MET A 197 19.01 -7.64 -25.77
C MET A 197 20.28 -7.04 -26.36
N ASN A 198 20.86 -7.67 -27.37
CA ASN A 198 22.08 -7.21 -28.04
C ASN A 198 21.85 -6.12 -29.09
N LEU A 199 20.59 -5.72 -29.34
CA LEU A 199 20.20 -4.74 -30.35
C LEU A 199 19.42 -3.55 -29.77
N ILE A 200 19.43 -3.38 -28.45
CA ILE A 200 18.81 -2.21 -27.81
C ILE A 200 19.61 -0.97 -28.27
N PRO A 201 18.95 0.01 -28.90
CA PRO A 201 19.65 1.24 -29.34
C PRO A 201 20.20 2.01 -28.15
N GLU A 202 21.39 2.59 -28.26
CA GLU A 202 21.98 3.45 -27.21
C GLU A 202 21.08 4.63 -26.80
N ALA A 203 20.28 5.13 -27.74
CA ALA A 203 19.32 6.21 -27.51
C ALA A 203 18.04 5.75 -26.80
N GLN A 204 17.80 4.42 -26.66
CA GLN A 204 16.64 3.88 -25.98
C GLN A 204 16.90 3.83 -24.47
N PRO A 205 16.21 4.66 -23.65
CA PRO A 205 16.34 4.56 -22.21
C PRO A 205 15.82 3.20 -21.73
N GLN A 206 16.53 2.60 -20.79
CA GLN A 206 16.12 1.36 -20.12
C GLN A 206 15.55 1.63 -18.72
N ARG A 207 15.43 2.89 -18.35
CA ARG A 207 14.81 3.36 -17.11
C ARG A 207 13.84 4.48 -17.42
N LEU A 208 12.67 4.42 -16.80
CA LEU A 208 11.69 5.50 -16.86
C LEU A 208 12.26 6.77 -16.22
N PRO A 209 11.86 7.98 -16.68
CA PRO A 209 12.43 9.24 -16.19
C PRO A 209 12.33 9.42 -14.66
N ASN A 210 11.27 8.89 -14.04
CA ASN A 210 11.02 9.02 -12.61
C ASN A 210 11.44 7.77 -11.82
N PHE A 211 12.09 6.81 -12.46
CA PHE A 211 12.52 5.59 -11.82
C PHE A 211 13.66 5.85 -10.84
N VAL A 212 13.46 5.43 -9.60
CA VAL A 212 14.48 5.34 -8.57
C VAL A 212 14.27 4.07 -7.76
N TRP A 213 15.31 3.21 -7.69
CA TRP A 213 15.27 2.06 -6.81
C TRP A 213 15.69 2.45 -5.40
N GLU A 214 14.83 2.22 -4.43
CA GLU A 214 14.98 2.67 -3.04
C GLU A 214 15.14 1.48 -2.08
N GLY A 215 15.62 0.35 -2.57
CA GLY A 215 15.77 -0.90 -1.79
C GLY A 215 16.50 -0.72 -0.46
N ASP A 216 17.48 0.17 -0.42
CA ASP A 216 18.24 0.50 0.80
C ASP A 216 17.39 1.20 1.88
N ARG A 217 16.29 1.83 1.50
CA ARG A 217 15.35 2.49 2.44
C ARG A 217 14.33 1.52 3.01
N ARG A 218 14.21 0.29 2.45
CA ARG A 218 13.22 -0.69 2.87
C ARG A 218 13.42 -1.05 4.34
N PRO A 219 12.43 -0.81 5.22
CA PRO A 219 12.60 -1.00 6.65
C PRO A 219 12.64 -2.48 7.01
N THR A 220 13.52 -2.81 7.93
CA THR A 220 13.59 -4.14 8.53
C THR A 220 12.73 -4.21 9.80
N LYS A 221 12.32 -5.43 10.19
CA LYS A 221 11.61 -5.66 11.46
C LYS A 221 12.35 -5.05 12.66
N ARG A 222 13.67 -5.22 12.69
CA ARG A 222 14.52 -4.72 13.78
C ARG A 222 14.51 -3.20 13.88
N GLU A 223 14.57 -2.50 12.76
CA GLU A 223 14.57 -1.04 12.75
C GLU A 223 13.26 -0.44 13.27
N VAL A 224 12.13 -1.12 13.06
CA VAL A 224 10.83 -0.64 13.49
C VAL A 224 10.54 -1.01 14.95
N PHE A 225 10.82 -2.25 15.38
CA PHE A 225 10.40 -2.78 16.69
C PHE A 225 11.47 -2.68 17.78
N ASP A 226 12.77 -2.73 17.44
CA ASP A 226 13.86 -2.64 18.41
C ASP A 226 14.34 -1.19 18.65
N ARG A 227 13.65 -0.22 18.09
CA ARG A 227 13.99 1.19 18.24
C ARG A 227 13.79 1.64 19.68
N ARG A 228 14.84 2.16 20.31
CA ARG A 228 14.71 2.87 21.59
C ARG A 228 13.94 4.17 21.36
N ILE A 229 12.70 4.19 21.80
CA ILE A 229 11.87 5.41 21.78
C ILE A 229 12.40 6.32 22.88
N LYS A 230 12.97 7.48 22.50
CA LYS A 230 13.23 8.55 23.47
C LYS A 230 11.88 9.16 23.84
N ALA A 231 11.55 9.18 25.13
CA ALA A 231 10.37 9.89 25.60
C ALA A 231 10.41 11.35 25.11
N SER A 232 9.33 11.77 24.46
CA SER A 232 9.19 13.19 24.10
C SER A 232 9.10 14.01 25.39
N ARG A 233 9.80 15.13 25.47
CA ARG A 233 9.57 16.08 26.55
C ARG A 233 8.15 16.63 26.37
N ARG A 234 7.31 16.45 27.39
CA ARG A 234 5.98 17.07 27.46
C ARG A 234 6.21 18.58 27.49
N VAL A 235 5.76 19.29 26.47
CA VAL A 235 5.72 20.75 26.51
C VAL A 235 4.49 21.11 27.33
N GLU A 236 4.69 21.64 28.52
CA GLU A 236 3.60 22.24 29.30
C GLU A 236 3.29 23.59 28.67
N TYR A 237 2.10 23.72 28.10
CA TYR A 237 1.58 24.99 27.66
C TYR A 237 0.96 25.67 28.87
N GLU A 238 1.50 26.82 29.26
CA GLU A 238 0.79 27.71 30.19
C GLU A 238 -0.48 28.20 29.47
N ALA A 239 -1.62 27.98 30.12
CA ALA A 239 -2.90 28.54 29.65
C ALA A 239 -2.83 30.06 29.75
N ILE A 240 -3.03 30.73 28.59
CA ILE A 240 -3.19 32.20 28.50
C ILE A 240 -4.56 32.62 29.01
#